data_9a24c6709f43f757becd88f263aafd11
#
_entry.id   9a24c6709f43f757becd88f263aafd11
#
_cell.length_a   1.000
_cell.length_b   1.000
_cell.length_c   1.000
_cell.angle_alpha   90.00
_cell.angle_beta   90.00
_cell.angle_gamma   90.00
#
_symmetry.space_group_name_H-M   'P 1'
#
loop_
_entity.id
_entity.type
_entity.pdbx_description
1 polymer ?
#
loop_
_entity_poly.entity_id
_entity_poly.type
_entity_poly.pdbx_seq_one_letter_code
_entity_poly.pdbx_strand_id
1 'polypeptide(L)'
;WCHNPELIENEQQLIVSPSNCIGCGHCVEVCSAHAISFGDAGVSIDRSRCTVCLACADGCFANALRPVARLMTVGEVLAEVEKDKGFYDNTGGGLTVSGGEVLAHAEFAGALIDAAAARGISSCVDTSGFGSSRALLDLVSRPGVTDVLFDIKAVDDEVHREFVGVSVGPVLANVRLL
;
A
#
# COMPACT_ATOMS: atom_id res chain seq x y z
N TRP A 1 2.46 -11.10 10.35
CA TRP A 1 1.16 -11.49 9.73
C TRP A 1 0.58 -10.42 8.80
N CYS A 2 1.42 -9.71 8.08
CA CYS A 2 0.94 -8.72 7.12
C CYS A 2 0.11 -9.42 6.02
N HIS A 3 -1.08 -8.87 5.71
CA HIS A 3 -1.92 -9.39 4.63
C HIS A 3 -1.30 -9.15 3.24
N ASN A 4 -0.48 -8.11 3.12
CA ASN A 4 0.20 -7.72 1.89
C ASN A 4 1.73 -7.68 2.13
N PRO A 5 2.41 -8.84 2.24
CA PRO A 5 3.82 -8.89 2.58
C PRO A 5 4.71 -8.17 1.55
N GLU A 6 4.24 -8.02 0.31
CA GLU A 6 4.94 -7.29 -0.75
C GLU A 6 5.02 -5.78 -0.49
N LEU A 7 4.24 -5.25 0.46
CA LEU A 7 4.24 -3.83 0.85
C LEU A 7 5.09 -3.54 2.10
N ILE A 8 5.72 -4.55 2.70
CA ILE A 8 6.58 -4.37 3.87
C ILE A 8 7.87 -3.64 3.49
N GLU A 9 8.42 -3.95 2.32
CA GLU A 9 9.62 -3.31 1.80
C GLU A 9 9.23 -2.16 0.84
N ASN A 10 9.99 -1.05 0.90
CA ASN A 10 9.77 0.11 0.04
C ASN A 10 10.31 -0.07 -1.39
N GLU A 11 10.68 -1.29 -1.75
CA GLU A 11 11.19 -1.61 -3.07
C GLU A 11 10.07 -2.13 -3.97
N GLN A 12 10.19 -1.83 -5.27
CA GLN A 12 9.26 -2.35 -6.26
C GLN A 12 9.31 -3.88 -6.29
N GLN A 13 8.15 -4.51 -6.29
CA GLN A 13 8.01 -5.96 -6.36
C GLN A 13 6.90 -6.36 -7.34
N LEU A 14 6.80 -7.66 -7.60
CA LEU A 14 5.73 -8.26 -8.40
C LEU A 14 4.72 -8.98 -7.51
N ILE A 15 3.45 -8.72 -7.75
CA ILE A 15 2.35 -9.51 -7.19
C ILE A 15 1.97 -10.59 -8.21
N VAL A 16 1.70 -11.80 -7.69
CA VAL A 16 1.10 -12.89 -8.43
C VAL A 16 -0.35 -13.07 -7.98
N SER A 17 -1.28 -13.02 -8.91
CA SER A 17 -2.70 -13.35 -8.70
C SER A 17 -3.01 -14.66 -9.41
N PRO A 18 -2.89 -15.83 -8.72
CA PRO A 18 -3.03 -17.14 -9.37
C PRO A 18 -4.40 -17.34 -10.02
N SER A 19 -5.45 -16.79 -9.42
CA SER A 19 -6.82 -16.86 -9.95
C SER A 19 -7.00 -16.20 -11.33
N ASN A 20 -6.13 -15.26 -11.68
CA ASN A 20 -6.18 -14.58 -12.98
C ASN A 20 -5.31 -15.28 -14.02
N CYS A 21 -4.44 -16.21 -13.61
CA CYS A 21 -3.48 -16.84 -14.50
C CYS A 21 -4.17 -17.80 -15.47
N ILE A 22 -3.99 -17.55 -16.77
CA ILE A 22 -4.54 -18.40 -17.86
C ILE A 22 -3.53 -19.44 -18.37
N GLY A 23 -2.34 -19.55 -17.76
CA GLY A 23 -1.33 -20.55 -18.10
C GLY A 23 -0.64 -20.34 -19.45
N CYS A 24 -0.62 -19.13 -20.01
CA CYS A 24 -0.07 -18.89 -21.36
C CYS A 24 1.46 -19.03 -21.47
N GLY A 25 2.22 -19.07 -20.35
CA GLY A 25 3.67 -19.25 -20.34
C GLY A 25 4.52 -18.03 -20.72
N HIS A 26 3.93 -16.98 -21.26
CA HIS A 26 4.66 -15.80 -21.75
C HIS A 26 5.65 -15.20 -20.73
N CYS A 27 5.26 -15.15 -19.46
CA CYS A 27 6.11 -14.62 -18.39
C CYS A 27 7.42 -15.42 -18.20
N VAL A 28 7.39 -16.71 -18.46
CA VAL A 28 8.58 -17.58 -18.41
C VAL A 28 9.52 -17.26 -19.57
N GLU A 29 8.95 -17.09 -20.78
CA GLU A 29 9.71 -16.84 -22.01
C GLU A 29 10.43 -15.47 -21.98
N VAL A 30 9.77 -14.43 -21.45
CA VAL A 30 10.34 -13.07 -21.42
C VAL A 30 11.26 -12.81 -20.24
N CYS A 31 11.35 -13.72 -19.28
CA CYS A 31 12.18 -13.53 -18.08
C CYS A 31 13.65 -13.76 -18.37
N SER A 32 14.41 -12.72 -18.63
CA SER A 32 15.86 -12.80 -18.88
C SER A 32 16.65 -13.30 -17.67
N ALA A 33 16.14 -13.14 -16.45
CA ALA A 33 16.74 -13.63 -15.22
C ALA A 33 16.39 -15.10 -14.94
N HIS A 34 15.52 -15.72 -15.75
CA HIS A 34 14.98 -17.07 -15.52
C HIS A 34 14.46 -17.28 -14.09
N ALA A 35 13.83 -16.23 -13.54
CA ALA A 35 13.30 -16.22 -12.19
C ALA A 35 11.84 -16.73 -12.11
N ILE A 36 11.20 -17.03 -13.23
CA ILE A 36 9.81 -17.47 -13.28
C ILE A 36 9.73 -18.92 -13.71
N SER A 37 8.96 -19.69 -12.97
CA SER A 37 8.61 -21.07 -13.32
C SER A 37 7.09 -21.25 -13.32
N PHE A 38 6.65 -22.26 -14.05
CA PHE A 38 5.25 -22.66 -14.13
C PHE A 38 5.12 -24.12 -13.73
N GLY A 39 4.27 -24.42 -12.76
CA GLY A 39 4.02 -25.76 -12.24
C GLY A 39 2.55 -25.96 -11.90
N ASP A 40 2.23 -27.07 -11.23
CA ASP A 40 0.87 -27.45 -10.86
C ASP A 40 0.17 -26.38 -10.00
N ALA A 41 0.90 -25.61 -9.21
CA ALA A 41 0.42 -24.51 -8.42
C ALA A 41 0.31 -23.16 -9.19
N GLY A 42 0.57 -23.17 -10.51
CA GLY A 42 0.61 -21.98 -11.36
C GLY A 42 1.99 -21.32 -11.42
N VAL A 43 2.02 -20.00 -11.60
CA VAL A 43 3.25 -19.20 -11.72
C VAL A 43 3.91 -19.02 -10.35
N SER A 44 5.22 -19.26 -10.30
CA SER A 44 6.07 -19.01 -9.14
C SER A 44 7.25 -18.11 -9.53
N ILE A 45 7.65 -17.21 -8.62
CA ILE A 45 8.75 -16.28 -8.81
C ILE A 45 9.85 -16.59 -7.78
N ASP A 46 11.04 -16.89 -8.26
CA ASP A 46 12.25 -16.93 -7.43
C ASP A 46 12.70 -15.49 -7.17
N ARG A 47 12.37 -14.98 -5.98
CA ARG A 47 12.65 -13.61 -5.56
C ARG A 47 14.15 -13.31 -5.50
N SER A 48 14.99 -14.32 -5.24
CA SER A 48 16.44 -14.15 -5.18
C SER A 48 17.09 -13.90 -6.54
N ARG A 49 16.42 -14.32 -7.62
CA ARG A 49 16.87 -14.15 -9.00
C ARG A 49 16.15 -13.00 -9.71
N CYS A 50 14.97 -12.61 -9.23
CA CYS A 50 14.15 -11.61 -9.88
C CYS A 50 14.80 -10.23 -9.79
N THR A 51 15.04 -9.60 -10.95
CA THR A 51 15.58 -8.24 -11.06
C THR A 51 14.52 -7.16 -11.09
N VAL A 52 13.27 -7.53 -10.93
CA VAL A 52 12.09 -6.63 -10.96
C VAL A 52 12.04 -5.75 -12.22
N CYS A 53 12.46 -6.28 -13.36
CA CYS A 53 12.46 -5.54 -14.64
C CYS A 53 11.05 -5.32 -15.23
N LEU A 54 10.02 -5.95 -14.65
CA LEU A 54 8.59 -5.85 -14.98
C LEU A 54 8.17 -6.38 -16.37
N ALA A 55 9.08 -6.84 -17.23
CA ALA A 55 8.73 -7.32 -18.58
C ALA A 55 7.63 -8.41 -18.59
N CYS A 56 7.62 -9.28 -17.56
CA CYS A 56 6.59 -10.30 -17.41
C CYS A 56 5.22 -9.71 -16.99
N ALA A 57 5.19 -8.59 -16.29
CA ALA A 57 3.96 -7.90 -15.92
C ALA A 57 3.40 -7.10 -17.09
N ASP A 58 4.25 -6.39 -17.84
CA ASP A 58 3.86 -5.61 -19.01
C ASP A 58 3.24 -6.49 -20.10
N GLY A 59 3.72 -7.74 -20.25
CA GLY A 59 3.19 -8.72 -21.18
C GLY A 59 2.07 -9.61 -20.65
N CYS A 60 1.60 -9.41 -19.42
CA CYS A 60 0.57 -10.24 -18.82
C CYS A 60 -0.84 -9.76 -19.13
N PHE A 61 -1.43 -10.18 -20.25
CA PHE A 61 -2.79 -9.79 -20.66
C PHE A 61 -3.88 -10.17 -19.64
N ALA A 62 -3.64 -11.20 -18.83
CA ALA A 62 -4.56 -11.64 -17.78
C ALA A 62 -4.42 -10.86 -16.47
N ASN A 63 -3.46 -9.90 -16.36
CA ASN A 63 -3.11 -9.20 -15.14
C ASN A 63 -2.83 -10.11 -13.94
N ALA A 64 -2.37 -11.34 -14.20
CA ALA A 64 -1.96 -12.28 -13.17
C ALA A 64 -0.62 -11.91 -12.54
N LEU A 65 0.25 -11.23 -13.30
CA LEU A 65 1.48 -10.61 -12.84
C LEU A 65 1.34 -9.10 -12.98
N ARG A 66 1.62 -8.37 -11.92
CA ARG A 66 1.56 -6.91 -11.92
C ARG A 66 2.57 -6.33 -10.93
N PRO A 67 3.04 -5.09 -11.14
CA PRO A 67 3.84 -4.40 -10.13
C PRO A 67 3.01 -4.17 -8.87
N VAL A 68 3.66 -4.22 -7.71
CA VAL A 68 3.02 -3.96 -6.40
C VAL A 68 2.59 -2.51 -6.27
N ALA A 69 3.37 -1.61 -6.86
CA ALA A 69 3.13 -0.17 -6.82
C ALA A 69 3.51 0.48 -8.16
N ARG A 70 3.05 1.70 -8.37
CA ARG A 70 3.44 2.57 -9.47
C ARG A 70 3.90 3.89 -8.89
N LEU A 71 4.95 4.48 -9.47
CA LEU A 71 5.30 5.86 -9.17
C LEU A 71 4.20 6.76 -9.74
N MET A 72 3.63 7.58 -8.89
CA MET A 72 2.58 8.52 -9.26
C MET A 72 2.84 9.86 -8.58
N THR A 73 2.50 10.92 -9.27
CA THR A 73 2.45 12.26 -8.70
C THR A 73 1.14 12.45 -7.93
N VAL A 74 1.09 13.41 -7.01
CA VAL A 74 -0.14 13.80 -6.31
C VAL A 74 -1.26 14.13 -7.30
N GLY A 75 -0.93 14.80 -8.42
CA GLY A 75 -1.91 15.14 -9.45
C GLY A 75 -2.52 13.92 -10.14
N GLU A 76 -1.72 12.90 -10.44
CA GLU A 76 -2.20 11.64 -11.04
C GLU A 76 -3.08 10.86 -10.07
N VAL A 77 -2.73 10.79 -8.78
CA VAL A 77 -3.56 10.15 -7.77
C VAL A 77 -4.89 10.88 -7.63
N LEU A 78 -4.86 12.21 -7.56
CA LEU A 78 -6.09 13.01 -7.46
C LEU A 78 -7.00 12.86 -8.68
N ALA A 79 -6.44 12.75 -9.87
CA ALA A 79 -7.25 12.53 -11.08
C ALA A 79 -8.04 11.20 -11.02
N GLU A 80 -7.52 10.18 -10.32
CA GLU A 80 -8.27 8.95 -10.03
C GLU A 80 -9.34 9.20 -8.95
N VAL A 81 -8.95 9.83 -7.84
CA VAL A 81 -9.84 10.11 -6.69
C VAL A 81 -11.03 10.97 -7.10
N GLU A 82 -10.83 11.97 -7.96
CA GLU A 82 -11.88 12.88 -8.43
C GLU A 82 -12.97 12.19 -9.26
N LYS A 83 -12.69 11.00 -9.83
CA LYS A 83 -13.72 10.24 -10.56
C LYS A 83 -14.90 9.86 -9.66
N ASP A 84 -14.64 9.66 -8.37
CA ASP A 84 -15.64 9.27 -7.38
C ASP A 84 -16.22 10.46 -6.60
N LYS A 85 -15.85 11.70 -6.98
CA LYS A 85 -16.30 12.91 -6.25
C LYS A 85 -17.82 13.01 -6.09
N GLY A 86 -18.58 12.58 -7.10
CA GLY A 86 -20.03 12.55 -7.01
C GLY A 86 -20.56 11.62 -5.90
N PHE A 87 -19.86 10.54 -5.59
CA PHE A 87 -20.19 9.68 -4.44
C PHE A 87 -19.85 10.36 -3.13
N TYR A 88 -18.67 10.98 -3.02
CA TYR A 88 -18.27 11.69 -1.81
C TYR A 88 -19.24 12.82 -1.45
N ASP A 89 -19.64 13.62 -2.44
CA ASP A 89 -20.58 14.73 -2.25
C ASP A 89 -21.96 14.26 -1.77
N ASN A 90 -22.41 13.06 -2.16
CA ASN A 90 -23.70 12.50 -1.79
C ASN A 90 -23.70 11.71 -0.48
N THR A 91 -22.55 11.14 -0.09
CA THR A 91 -22.46 10.24 1.07
C THR A 91 -21.74 10.85 2.26
N GLY A 92 -21.06 11.98 2.08
CA GLY A 92 -20.14 12.54 3.06
C GLY A 92 -18.83 11.73 3.16
N GLY A 93 -18.56 10.86 2.20
CA GLY A 93 -17.33 10.07 2.12
C GLY A 93 -16.13 10.87 1.61
N GLY A 94 -15.03 10.18 1.37
CA GLY A 94 -13.79 10.81 0.91
C GLY A 94 -12.70 9.81 0.59
N LEU A 95 -11.48 10.28 0.59
CA LEU A 95 -10.26 9.50 0.34
C LEU A 95 -9.78 8.82 1.63
N THR A 96 -9.52 7.52 1.59
CA THR A 96 -8.71 6.86 2.63
C THR A 96 -7.27 6.73 2.14
N VAL A 97 -6.34 7.33 2.89
CA VAL A 97 -4.90 7.22 2.63
C VAL A 97 -4.35 6.14 3.53
N SER A 98 -3.96 5.03 2.90
CA SER A 98 -3.40 3.84 3.52
C SER A 98 -2.09 3.46 2.82
N GLY A 99 -1.70 2.21 2.84
CA GLY A 99 -0.53 1.72 2.10
C GLY A 99 0.09 0.52 2.80
N GLY A 100 1.42 0.39 2.77
CA GLY A 100 2.13 -0.43 3.75
C GLY A 100 2.00 0.19 5.13
N GLU A 101 2.65 1.34 5.32
CA GLU A 101 2.44 2.24 6.46
C GLU A 101 2.48 3.69 5.95
N VAL A 102 1.41 4.44 6.13
CA VAL A 102 1.28 5.81 5.64
C VAL A 102 2.34 6.74 6.22
N LEU A 103 2.79 6.50 7.47
CA LEU A 103 3.81 7.30 8.14
C LEU A 103 5.21 7.11 7.53
N ALA A 104 5.44 6.04 6.75
CA ALA A 104 6.69 5.86 6.01
C ALA A 104 6.82 6.89 4.86
N HIS A 105 5.70 7.40 4.36
CA HIS A 105 5.62 8.38 3.27
C HIS A 105 4.77 9.60 3.64
N ALA A 106 4.91 10.07 4.88
CA ALA A 106 4.07 11.13 5.46
C ALA A 106 4.07 12.44 4.65
N GLU A 107 5.20 12.80 4.01
CA GLU A 107 5.27 14.01 3.16
C GLU A 107 4.36 13.89 1.93
N PHE A 108 4.41 12.75 1.24
CA PHE A 108 3.55 12.51 0.08
C PHE A 108 2.08 12.42 0.49
N ALA A 109 1.79 11.67 1.55
CA ALA A 109 0.44 11.55 2.10
C ALA A 109 -0.12 12.92 2.50
N GLY A 110 0.67 13.75 3.16
CA GLY A 110 0.28 15.10 3.52
C GLY A 110 -0.01 15.99 2.32
N ALA A 111 0.85 15.96 1.30
CA ALA A 111 0.62 16.72 0.06
C ALA A 111 -0.66 16.25 -0.68
N LEU A 112 -0.94 14.94 -0.66
CA LEU A 112 -2.16 14.38 -1.24
C LEU A 112 -3.41 14.84 -0.48
N ILE A 113 -3.38 14.79 0.86
CA ILE A 113 -4.48 15.24 1.74
C ILE A 113 -4.76 16.73 1.52
N ASP A 114 -3.73 17.58 1.51
CA ASP A 114 -3.88 19.02 1.28
C ASP A 114 -4.52 19.31 -0.08
N ALA A 115 -4.07 18.59 -1.10
CA ALA A 115 -4.58 18.75 -2.44
C ALA A 115 -6.01 18.20 -2.62
N ALA A 116 -6.41 17.16 -1.88
CA ALA A 116 -7.77 16.65 -1.80
C ALA A 116 -8.69 17.65 -1.07
N ALA A 117 -8.24 18.17 0.06
CA ALA A 117 -8.96 19.19 0.82
C ALA A 117 -9.25 20.45 0.00
N ALA A 118 -8.27 20.91 -0.82
CA ALA A 118 -8.45 22.04 -1.74
C ALA A 118 -9.54 21.77 -2.80
N ARG A 119 -9.96 20.53 -3.01
CA ARG A 119 -11.04 20.10 -3.92
C ARG A 119 -12.34 19.76 -3.18
N GLY A 120 -12.38 20.00 -1.88
CA GLY A 120 -13.51 19.67 -1.03
C GLY A 120 -13.71 18.17 -0.80
N ILE A 121 -12.64 17.38 -0.90
CA ILE A 121 -12.63 15.95 -0.61
C ILE A 121 -12.02 15.74 0.77
N SER A 122 -12.78 15.15 1.69
CA SER A 122 -12.31 14.76 3.01
C SER A 122 -11.36 13.56 2.93
N SER A 123 -10.53 13.40 3.95
CA SER A 123 -9.57 12.31 4.02
C SER A 123 -9.63 11.58 5.35
N CYS A 124 -9.51 10.25 5.27
CA CYS A 124 -9.26 9.37 6.41
C CYS A 124 -7.81 8.89 6.35
N VAL A 125 -7.10 8.90 7.47
CA VAL A 125 -5.75 8.34 7.59
C VAL A 125 -5.85 6.94 8.18
N ASP A 126 -5.36 5.93 7.45
CA ASP A 126 -5.31 4.54 7.90
C ASP A 126 -3.85 4.16 8.21
N THR A 127 -3.56 3.88 9.48
CA THR A 127 -2.20 3.66 9.98
C THR A 127 -2.14 2.59 11.06
N SER A 128 -1.05 1.84 11.10
CA SER A 128 -0.69 1.02 12.27
C SER A 128 -0.14 1.85 13.43
N GLY A 129 0.17 3.12 13.19
CA GLY A 129 0.80 4.01 14.15
C GLY A 129 2.28 3.72 14.40
N PHE A 130 2.90 2.83 13.65
CA PHE A 130 4.33 2.56 13.75
C PHE A 130 5.13 3.57 12.93
N GLY A 131 5.51 4.68 13.57
CA GLY A 131 6.24 5.76 12.93
C GLY A 131 6.51 6.92 13.88
N SER A 132 6.98 8.04 13.32
CA SER A 132 7.25 9.25 14.07
C SER A 132 5.96 9.86 14.61
N SER A 133 5.89 10.08 15.93
CA SER A 133 4.77 10.80 16.58
C SER A 133 4.54 12.19 15.97
N ARG A 134 5.62 12.88 15.59
CA ARG A 134 5.53 14.17 14.92
C ARG A 134 4.87 14.04 13.55
N ALA A 135 5.29 13.05 12.74
CA ALA A 135 4.71 12.83 11.43
C ALA A 135 3.21 12.46 11.52
N LEU A 136 2.84 11.65 12.54
CA LEU A 136 1.44 11.32 12.80
C LEU A 136 0.63 12.59 13.10
N LEU A 137 1.06 13.40 14.08
CA LEU A 137 0.36 14.62 14.48
C LEU A 137 0.28 15.63 13.32
N ASP A 138 1.38 15.82 12.59
CA ASP A 138 1.41 16.69 11.41
C ASP A 138 0.42 16.23 10.34
N LEU A 139 0.26 14.91 10.16
CA LEU A 139 -0.62 14.36 9.14
C LEU A 139 -2.09 14.48 9.55
N VAL A 140 -2.43 14.06 10.78
CA VAL A 140 -3.82 14.04 11.25
C VAL A 140 -4.39 15.44 11.57
N SER A 141 -3.51 16.42 11.80
CA SER A 141 -3.92 17.82 12.03
C SER A 141 -4.18 18.60 10.74
N ARG A 142 -4.01 17.99 9.57
CA ARG A 142 -4.22 18.68 8.29
C ARG A 142 -5.70 19.02 8.06
N PRO A 143 -5.99 20.18 7.46
CA PRO A 143 -7.33 20.47 7.01
C PRO A 143 -7.87 19.38 6.08
N GLY A 144 -9.11 18.95 6.29
CA GLY A 144 -9.72 17.88 5.49
C GLY A 144 -9.53 16.46 6.03
N VAL A 145 -8.66 16.24 7.02
CA VAL A 145 -8.67 14.94 7.74
C VAL A 145 -9.85 14.93 8.70
N THR A 146 -10.76 13.99 8.49
CA THR A 146 -11.98 13.83 9.30
C THR A 146 -11.90 12.64 10.22
N ASP A 147 -11.13 11.62 9.86
CA ASP A 147 -11.08 10.34 10.55
C ASP A 147 -9.67 9.75 10.55
N VAL A 148 -9.40 8.93 11.55
CA VAL A 148 -8.19 8.12 11.65
C VAL A 148 -8.59 6.68 11.95
N LEU A 149 -8.25 5.76 11.06
CA LEU A 149 -8.31 4.33 11.31
C LEU A 149 -6.97 3.90 11.89
N PHE A 150 -7.00 3.40 13.11
CA PHE A 150 -5.79 3.01 13.82
C PHE A 150 -5.76 1.50 14.05
N ASP A 151 -4.89 0.80 13.31
CA ASP A 151 -4.82 -0.66 13.28
C ASP A 151 -3.82 -1.20 14.31
N ILE A 152 -4.26 -1.51 15.51
CA ILE A 152 -3.43 -2.12 16.54
C ILE A 152 -3.42 -3.63 16.36
N LYS A 153 -2.30 -4.19 15.87
CA LYS A 153 -2.17 -5.63 15.56
C LYS A 153 -2.25 -6.52 16.80
N ALA A 154 -1.60 -6.10 17.90
CA ALA A 154 -1.71 -6.73 19.22
C ALA A 154 -1.36 -5.70 20.30
N VAL A 155 -1.97 -5.78 21.48
CA VAL A 155 -1.69 -4.91 22.63
C VAL A 155 -0.65 -5.51 23.57
N ASP A 156 -0.47 -6.81 23.55
CA ASP A 156 0.56 -7.53 24.28
C ASP A 156 1.90 -7.41 23.54
N ASP A 157 2.95 -7.00 24.26
CA ASP A 157 4.25 -6.70 23.64
C ASP A 157 4.99 -7.97 23.18
N GLU A 158 4.82 -9.09 23.88
CA GLU A 158 5.43 -10.37 23.49
C GLU A 158 4.79 -10.89 22.19
N VAL A 159 3.46 -10.89 22.12
CA VAL A 159 2.69 -11.26 20.93
C VAL A 159 3.02 -10.32 19.77
N HIS A 160 3.10 -9.01 20.03
CA HIS A 160 3.43 -8.04 18.99
C HIS A 160 4.83 -8.25 18.42
N ARG A 161 5.84 -8.53 19.28
CA ARG A 161 7.18 -8.86 18.83
C ARG A 161 7.26 -10.17 18.05
N GLU A 162 6.52 -11.18 18.49
CA GLU A 162 6.49 -12.49 17.82
C GLU A 162 5.94 -12.40 16.39
N PHE A 163 4.82 -11.69 16.20
CA PHE A 163 4.07 -11.68 14.93
C PHE A 163 4.30 -10.44 14.05
N VAL A 164 4.75 -9.34 14.62
CA VAL A 164 5.01 -8.08 13.91
C VAL A 164 6.51 -7.75 13.83
N GLY A 165 7.32 -8.34 14.72
CA GLY A 165 8.78 -8.17 14.74
C GLY A 165 9.27 -6.98 15.55
N VAL A 166 8.38 -6.13 16.10
CA VAL A 166 8.73 -4.92 16.84
C VAL A 166 7.87 -4.77 18.09
N SER A 167 8.29 -3.91 19.03
CA SER A 167 7.51 -3.58 20.23
C SER A 167 6.25 -2.79 19.90
N VAL A 168 5.15 -3.06 20.61
CA VAL A 168 3.90 -2.28 20.51
C VAL A 168 4.01 -0.91 21.21
N GLY A 169 5.02 -0.69 22.03
CA GLY A 169 5.19 0.54 22.82
C GLY A 169 5.05 1.83 22.00
N PRO A 170 5.79 2.01 20.89
CA PRO A 170 5.64 3.19 20.02
C PRO A 170 4.22 3.36 19.46
N VAL A 171 3.55 2.26 19.09
CA VAL A 171 2.16 2.27 18.56
C VAL A 171 1.20 2.77 19.65
N LEU A 172 1.29 2.22 20.88
CA LEU A 172 0.46 2.64 22.00
C LEU A 172 0.76 4.07 22.46
N ALA A 173 2.01 4.53 22.32
CA ALA A 173 2.35 5.91 22.57
C ALA A 173 1.67 6.85 21.57
N ASN A 174 1.68 6.48 20.29
CA ASN A 174 1.09 7.25 19.21
C ASN A 174 -0.44 7.33 19.31
N VAL A 175 -1.12 6.21 19.60
CA VAL A 175 -2.58 6.22 19.76
C VAL A 175 -3.07 7.11 20.92
N ARG A 176 -2.24 7.30 21.95
CA ARG A 176 -2.58 8.18 23.09
C ARG A 176 -2.45 9.68 22.76
N LEU A 177 -1.86 10.02 21.63
CA LEU A 177 -1.70 11.41 21.19
C LEU A 177 -2.91 11.90 20.37
N LEU A 178 -3.73 10.96 19.86
CA LEU A 178 -4.98 11.23 19.14
C LEU A 178 -6.16 11.37 20.10
#